data_f13fd05c840e8678afb094e9e6ccfdc7
#
_entry.id   f13fd05c840e8678afb094e9e6ccfdc7
#
_cell.length_a   1.000
_cell.length_b   1.000
_cell.length_c   1.000
_cell.angle_alpha   90.00
_cell.angle_beta   90.00
_cell.angle_gamma   90.00
#
_symmetry.space_group_name_H-M   'P 1'
#
loop_
_entity.id
_entity.type
_entity.pdbx_description
1 polymer ?
#
loop_
_entity_poly.entity_id
_entity_poly.type
_entity_poly.pdbx_seq_one_letter_code
_entity_poly.pdbx_strand_id
1 'polypeptide(L)'
;MEEKEKEKEIEESDLDTILEYLGEETPIDKLPEVDAIFGFMYYHQRIAAHIVKVYRHKKAERIILTGKGGGDLIPKTFNTEAEYFASILMHAGIPRHSLILETESTNVYQNVVCGIKTSHNEGFYPKTLVVCSMPPLLRRVRATFEKQFPEITVYGS
;
A
#
# COMPACT_ATOMS: atom_id res chain seq x y z
N MET A 1 41.71 -4.98 25.89
CA MET A 1 41.39 -6.12 25.02
C MET A 1 40.08 -5.74 24.34
N GLU A 2 40.20 -5.13 23.16
CA GLU A 2 39.03 -4.72 22.38
C GLU A 2 38.49 -5.96 21.66
N GLU A 3 37.35 -6.48 22.09
CA GLU A 3 36.51 -7.36 21.28
C GLU A 3 35.98 -6.53 20.12
N LYS A 4 36.64 -6.65 18.95
CA LYS A 4 36.03 -6.28 17.68
C LYS A 4 34.86 -7.23 17.47
N GLU A 5 33.62 -6.76 17.73
CA GLU A 5 32.43 -7.36 17.15
C GLU A 5 32.67 -7.43 15.64
N LYS A 6 32.86 -8.65 15.12
CA LYS A 6 32.82 -8.90 13.70
C LYS A 6 31.38 -8.58 13.27
N GLU A 7 31.18 -7.42 12.63
CA GLU A 7 29.98 -7.20 11.83
C GLU A 7 29.91 -8.35 10.84
N LYS A 8 28.92 -9.21 11.02
CA LYS A 8 28.67 -10.31 10.11
C LYS A 8 28.13 -9.67 8.85
N GLU A 9 28.89 -9.70 7.78
CA GLU A 9 28.42 -9.26 6.46
C GLU A 9 27.17 -10.06 6.11
N ILE A 10 26.06 -9.36 5.84
CA ILE A 10 24.81 -9.99 5.38
C ILE A 10 25.08 -10.46 3.97
N GLU A 11 24.97 -11.77 3.75
CA GLU A 11 25.11 -12.35 2.41
C GLU A 11 23.90 -11.98 1.53
N GLU A 12 24.09 -11.89 0.21
CA GLU A 12 23.04 -11.57 -0.75
C GLU A 12 21.86 -12.57 -0.65
N SER A 13 22.15 -13.84 -0.38
CA SER A 13 21.17 -14.92 -0.11
C SER A 13 20.32 -14.66 1.14
N ASP A 14 20.87 -14.00 2.16
CA ASP A 14 20.13 -13.65 3.37
C ASP A 14 19.15 -12.51 3.08
N LEU A 15 19.55 -11.54 2.25
CA LEU A 15 18.69 -10.45 1.81
C LEU A 15 17.51 -10.96 0.98
N ASP A 16 17.75 -11.86 0.03
CA ASP A 16 16.72 -12.46 -0.80
C ASP A 16 15.71 -13.23 0.07
N THR A 17 16.19 -14.01 1.03
CA THR A 17 15.34 -14.74 1.98
C THR A 17 14.48 -13.80 2.82
N ILE A 18 15.05 -12.69 3.30
CA ILE A 18 14.33 -11.68 4.08
C ILE A 18 13.26 -10.99 3.21
N LEU A 19 13.61 -10.62 1.98
CA LEU A 19 12.69 -9.95 1.06
C LEU A 19 11.53 -10.86 0.65
N GLU A 20 11.79 -12.15 0.38
CA GLU A 20 10.77 -13.14 0.10
C GLU A 20 9.82 -13.33 1.30
N TYR A 21 10.39 -13.44 2.51
CA TYR A 21 9.60 -13.56 3.74
C TYR A 21 8.71 -12.35 4.01
N LEU A 22 9.18 -11.13 3.73
CA LEU A 22 8.46 -9.88 4.01
C LEU A 22 7.52 -9.49 2.87
N GLY A 23 7.85 -9.84 1.63
CA GLY A 23 7.14 -9.40 0.44
C GLY A 23 5.78 -10.06 0.27
N GLU A 24 5.72 -11.38 0.25
CA GLU A 24 4.48 -12.16 0.03
C GLU A 24 3.64 -11.64 -1.16
N GLU A 25 4.32 -11.33 -2.27
CA GLU A 25 3.66 -10.76 -3.46
C GLU A 25 2.91 -11.82 -4.27
N THR A 26 1.71 -11.45 -4.73
CA THR A 26 0.96 -12.22 -5.72
C THR A 26 1.13 -11.54 -7.09
N PRO A 27 1.62 -12.24 -8.13
CA PRO A 27 1.71 -11.69 -9.47
C PRO A 27 0.36 -11.19 -9.99
N ILE A 28 0.36 -10.08 -10.73
CA ILE A 28 -0.89 -9.41 -11.18
C ILE A 28 -1.80 -10.34 -11.98
N ASP A 29 -1.24 -11.19 -12.82
CA ASP A 29 -1.99 -12.17 -13.63
C ASP A 29 -2.69 -13.23 -12.77
N LYS A 30 -2.15 -13.51 -11.59
CA LYS A 30 -2.71 -14.47 -10.61
C LYS A 30 -3.64 -13.82 -9.58
N LEU A 31 -3.70 -12.49 -9.52
CA LEU A 31 -4.63 -11.80 -8.64
C LEU A 31 -6.07 -12.05 -9.09
N PRO A 32 -7.01 -12.36 -8.18
CA PRO A 32 -8.43 -12.36 -8.49
C PRO A 32 -8.92 -10.93 -8.73
N GLU A 33 -10.15 -10.79 -9.23
CA GLU A 33 -10.88 -9.54 -9.11
C GLU A 33 -11.21 -9.30 -7.64
N VAL A 34 -11.04 -8.06 -7.18
CA VAL A 34 -11.25 -7.65 -5.79
C VAL A 34 -12.08 -6.37 -5.74
N ASP A 35 -12.65 -6.06 -4.58
CA ASP A 35 -13.49 -4.87 -4.43
C ASP A 35 -12.69 -3.58 -4.55
N ALA A 36 -11.46 -3.55 -4.03
CA ALA A 36 -10.60 -2.38 -4.15
C ALA A 36 -9.10 -2.71 -4.12
N ILE A 37 -8.32 -1.77 -4.67
CA ILE A 37 -6.88 -1.65 -4.46
C ILE A 37 -6.67 -0.78 -3.23
N PHE A 38 -5.84 -1.22 -2.30
CA PHE A 38 -5.42 -0.43 -1.14
C PHE A 38 -3.97 0.00 -1.32
N GLY A 39 -3.76 1.28 -1.60
CA GLY A 39 -2.45 1.87 -1.85
C GLY A 39 -1.78 2.35 -0.58
N PHE A 40 -0.66 1.72 -0.25
CA PHE A 40 0.20 2.07 0.87
C PHE A 40 1.49 2.69 0.34
N MET A 41 1.50 3.99 0.12
CA MET A 41 2.42 4.66 -0.81
C MET A 41 3.86 4.81 -0.32
N TYR A 42 4.07 5.02 0.97
CA TYR A 42 5.39 5.17 1.58
C TYR A 42 6.39 6.01 0.75
N TYR A 43 5.91 7.15 0.22
CA TYR A 43 6.68 8.12 -0.59
C TYR A 43 7.29 7.57 -1.89
N HIS A 44 6.85 6.40 -2.37
CA HIS A 44 7.51 5.74 -3.49
C HIS A 44 6.64 5.72 -4.76
N GLN A 45 7.01 6.52 -5.76
CA GLN A 45 6.26 6.64 -7.02
C GLN A 45 6.10 5.30 -7.78
N ARG A 46 7.00 4.32 -7.57
CA ARG A 46 6.87 2.98 -8.15
C ARG A 46 5.59 2.27 -7.71
N ILE A 47 5.13 2.54 -6.49
CA ILE A 47 3.87 1.97 -5.98
C ILE A 47 2.70 2.55 -6.77
N ALA A 48 2.70 3.86 -7.07
CA ALA A 48 1.68 4.46 -7.93
C ALA A 48 1.66 3.82 -9.32
N ALA A 49 2.83 3.63 -9.94
CA ALA A 49 2.93 2.95 -11.23
C ALA A 49 2.41 1.50 -11.17
N HIS A 50 2.65 0.80 -10.07
CA HIS A 50 2.15 -0.55 -9.85
C HIS A 50 0.62 -0.56 -9.68
N ILE A 51 0.06 0.35 -8.89
CA ILE A 51 -1.40 0.52 -8.75
C ILE A 51 -2.05 0.75 -10.12
N VAL A 52 -1.46 1.60 -10.97
CA VAL A 52 -1.96 1.82 -12.34
C VAL A 52 -1.99 0.52 -13.14
N LYS A 53 -0.96 -0.32 -13.02
CA LYS A 53 -0.93 -1.63 -13.69
C LYS A 53 -2.05 -2.54 -13.18
N VAL A 54 -2.20 -2.69 -11.87
CA VAL A 54 -3.26 -3.52 -11.24
C VAL A 54 -4.64 -3.03 -11.69
N TYR A 55 -4.88 -1.73 -11.67
CA TYR A 55 -6.14 -1.12 -12.12
C TYR A 55 -6.42 -1.41 -13.61
N ARG A 56 -5.42 -1.23 -14.47
CA ARG A 56 -5.55 -1.50 -15.93
C ARG A 56 -5.80 -2.96 -16.26
N HIS A 57 -5.38 -3.90 -15.40
CA HIS A 57 -5.72 -5.32 -15.51
C HIS A 57 -7.14 -5.61 -14.99
N LYS A 58 -7.94 -4.57 -14.70
CA LYS A 58 -9.33 -4.67 -14.22
C LYS A 58 -9.49 -5.53 -12.98
N LYS A 59 -8.50 -5.49 -12.09
CA LYS A 59 -8.54 -6.25 -10.85
C LYS A 59 -9.44 -5.61 -9.79
N ALA A 60 -9.64 -4.29 -9.87
CA ALA A 60 -10.58 -3.55 -9.05
C ALA A 60 -10.98 -2.23 -9.75
N GLU A 61 -12.16 -1.70 -9.39
CA GLU A 61 -12.65 -0.40 -9.89
C GLU A 61 -12.45 0.74 -8.89
N ARG A 62 -12.21 0.42 -7.62
CA ARG A 62 -12.00 1.40 -6.56
C ARG A 62 -10.57 1.31 -6.03
N ILE A 63 -10.04 2.45 -5.60
CA ILE A 63 -8.70 2.57 -5.03
C ILE A 63 -8.79 3.39 -3.75
N ILE A 64 -8.33 2.83 -2.64
CA ILE A 64 -8.22 3.53 -1.35
C ILE A 64 -6.75 3.95 -1.22
N LEU A 65 -6.50 5.26 -1.17
CA LEU A 65 -5.19 5.84 -0.91
C LEU A 65 -5.16 6.41 0.50
N THR A 66 -4.15 6.08 1.25
CA THR A 66 -4.05 6.49 2.65
C THR A 66 -2.74 7.21 2.92
N GLY A 67 -2.76 8.10 3.87
CA GLY A 67 -1.58 8.72 4.43
C GLY A 67 -1.66 10.25 4.44
N LYS A 68 -1.48 10.81 5.63
CA LYS A 68 -1.20 12.22 5.80
C LYS A 68 0.16 12.53 5.18
N GLY A 69 1.14 11.72 5.53
CA GLY A 69 2.50 11.88 5.07
C GLY A 69 2.97 13.31 5.20
N GLY A 70 4.04 13.66 4.56
CA GLY A 70 4.38 15.07 4.49
C GLY A 70 5.86 15.37 4.56
N GLY A 71 6.16 16.58 4.95
CA GLY A 71 7.50 17.09 4.98
C GLY A 71 8.06 17.31 3.57
N ASP A 72 9.35 17.11 3.43
CA ASP A 72 10.07 17.37 2.18
C ASP A 72 9.98 16.24 1.14
N LEU A 73 9.20 15.19 1.43
CA LEU A 73 9.09 13.99 0.59
C LEU A 73 8.00 14.10 -0.48
N ILE A 74 7.11 15.06 -0.35
CA ILE A 74 6.07 15.38 -1.34
C ILE A 74 6.18 16.84 -1.77
N PRO A 75 5.75 17.20 -3.00
CA PRO A 75 5.73 18.60 -3.42
C PRO A 75 4.87 19.46 -2.49
N LYS A 76 5.37 20.66 -2.15
CA LYS A 76 4.71 21.61 -1.23
C LYS A 76 3.33 22.09 -1.70
N THR A 77 2.95 21.79 -2.93
CA THR A 77 1.62 22.07 -3.50
C THR A 77 0.53 21.12 -3.00
N PHE A 78 0.92 20.01 -2.34
CA PHE A 78 0.00 19.05 -1.77
C PHE A 78 0.09 19.08 -0.24
N ASN A 79 -1.05 18.91 0.43
CA ASN A 79 -1.11 18.89 1.88
C ASN A 79 -0.83 17.49 2.44
N THR A 80 -1.14 16.43 1.66
CA THR A 80 -1.02 15.04 2.11
C THR A 80 -0.44 14.13 1.04
N GLU A 81 0.13 13.01 1.49
CA GLU A 81 0.64 11.96 0.61
C GLU A 81 -0.47 11.38 -0.27
N ALA A 82 -1.65 11.12 0.32
CA ALA A 82 -2.80 10.60 -0.41
C ALA A 82 -3.23 11.53 -1.56
N GLU A 83 -3.26 12.85 -1.34
CA GLU A 83 -3.58 13.83 -2.39
C GLU A 83 -2.51 13.85 -3.50
N TYR A 84 -1.24 13.82 -3.13
CA TYR A 84 -0.15 13.79 -4.10
C TYR A 84 -0.24 12.56 -5.02
N PHE A 85 -0.40 11.38 -4.43
CA PHE A 85 -0.50 10.15 -5.20
C PHE A 85 -1.80 10.05 -5.99
N ALA A 86 -2.92 10.58 -5.47
CA ALA A 86 -4.15 10.71 -6.25
C ALA A 86 -3.92 11.52 -7.52
N SER A 87 -3.15 12.62 -7.45
CA SER A 87 -2.82 13.43 -8.63
C SER A 87 -2.04 12.63 -9.67
N ILE A 88 -1.08 11.80 -9.26
CA ILE A 88 -0.31 10.92 -10.15
C ILE A 88 -1.24 9.91 -10.84
N LEU A 89 -2.14 9.27 -10.07
CA LEU A 89 -3.08 8.29 -10.63
C LEU A 89 -4.05 8.92 -11.63
N MET A 90 -4.56 10.11 -11.32
CA MET A 90 -5.43 10.86 -12.23
C MET A 90 -4.72 11.26 -13.51
N HIS A 91 -3.46 11.68 -13.46
CA HIS A 91 -2.64 11.95 -14.65
C HIS A 91 -2.41 10.67 -15.49
N ALA A 92 -2.38 9.51 -14.86
CA ALA A 92 -2.31 8.21 -15.56
C ALA A 92 -3.67 7.75 -16.15
N GLY A 93 -4.74 8.55 -16.03
CA GLY A 93 -6.07 8.30 -16.59
C GLY A 93 -7.04 7.58 -15.65
N ILE A 94 -6.72 7.43 -14.36
CA ILE A 94 -7.65 6.87 -13.37
C ILE A 94 -8.66 7.96 -12.97
N PRO A 95 -9.98 7.73 -13.10
CA PRO A 95 -10.97 8.75 -12.82
C PRO A 95 -11.07 9.05 -11.32
N ARG A 96 -11.33 10.33 -10.98
CA ARG A 96 -11.41 10.78 -9.57
C ARG A 96 -12.43 9.99 -8.75
N HIS A 97 -13.56 9.61 -9.34
CA HIS A 97 -14.60 8.86 -8.65
C HIS A 97 -14.19 7.43 -8.24
N SER A 98 -13.12 6.88 -8.83
CA SER A 98 -12.54 5.61 -8.40
C SER A 98 -11.69 5.74 -7.14
N LEU A 99 -11.30 6.96 -6.73
CA LEU A 99 -10.36 7.21 -5.64
C LEU A 99 -11.09 7.58 -4.35
N ILE A 100 -10.77 6.87 -3.28
CA ILE A 100 -11.13 7.18 -1.89
C ILE A 100 -9.85 7.64 -1.21
N LEU A 101 -9.85 8.84 -0.60
CA LEU A 101 -8.67 9.43 0.02
C LEU A 101 -8.81 9.51 1.52
N GLU A 102 -7.89 8.90 2.24
CA GLU A 102 -7.72 9.05 3.66
C GLU A 102 -6.45 9.87 3.93
N THR A 103 -6.57 10.98 4.63
CA THR A 103 -5.55 12.03 4.70
C THR A 103 -4.99 12.32 6.09
N GLU A 104 -5.38 11.55 7.11
CA GLU A 104 -5.01 11.81 8.50
C GLU A 104 -4.01 10.82 9.10
N SER A 105 -3.92 9.62 8.53
CA SER A 105 -3.08 8.56 9.06
C SER A 105 -1.58 8.83 8.90
N THR A 106 -0.81 8.43 9.92
CA THR A 106 0.64 8.66 9.99
C THR A 106 1.47 7.38 10.20
N ASN A 107 0.83 6.24 10.32
CA ASN A 107 1.50 4.94 10.52
C ASN A 107 0.67 3.79 9.93
N VAL A 108 1.28 2.59 9.83
CA VAL A 108 0.65 1.40 9.23
C VAL A 108 -0.72 1.07 9.83
N TYR A 109 -0.82 1.07 11.15
CA TYR A 109 -2.07 0.76 11.85
C TYR A 109 -3.16 1.78 11.48
N GLN A 110 -2.85 3.07 11.56
CA GLN A 110 -3.80 4.13 11.21
C GLN A 110 -4.19 4.09 9.74
N ASN A 111 -3.24 3.86 8.82
CA ASN A 111 -3.54 3.73 7.39
C ASN A 111 -4.60 2.64 7.16
N VAL A 112 -4.46 1.48 7.77
CA VAL A 112 -5.43 0.38 7.64
C VAL A 112 -6.77 0.77 8.25
N VAL A 113 -6.79 1.20 9.52
CA VAL A 113 -8.05 1.47 10.25
C VAL A 113 -8.77 2.68 9.68
N CYS A 114 -8.06 3.79 9.43
CA CYS A 114 -8.67 5.00 8.90
C CYS A 114 -9.06 4.83 7.43
N GLY A 115 -8.28 4.12 6.63
CA GLY A 115 -8.60 3.84 5.22
C GLY A 115 -9.90 3.07 5.07
N ILE A 116 -10.11 2.02 5.85
CA ILE A 116 -11.37 1.27 5.85
C ILE A 116 -12.53 2.12 6.41
N LYS A 117 -12.29 2.88 7.48
CA LYS A 117 -13.30 3.79 8.02
C LYS A 117 -13.72 4.84 6.98
N THR A 118 -12.78 5.41 6.26
CA THR A 118 -13.07 6.39 5.20
C THR A 118 -13.89 5.77 4.07
N SER A 119 -13.55 4.55 3.64
CA SER A 119 -14.35 3.85 2.64
C SER A 119 -15.79 3.59 3.11
N HIS A 120 -15.97 3.20 4.37
CA HIS A 120 -17.32 3.03 4.95
C HIS A 120 -18.12 4.33 5.02
N ASN A 121 -17.46 5.45 5.33
CA ASN A 121 -18.10 6.77 5.35
C ASN A 121 -18.59 7.20 3.94
N GLU A 122 -17.93 6.70 2.88
CA GLU A 122 -18.36 6.89 1.49
C GLU A 122 -19.39 5.83 1.02
N GLY A 123 -19.88 4.98 1.93
CA GLY A 123 -20.83 3.92 1.60
C GLY A 123 -20.24 2.72 0.89
N PHE A 124 -18.91 2.58 0.91
CA PHE A 124 -18.20 1.48 0.27
C PHE A 124 -17.62 0.51 1.31
N TYR A 125 -18.03 -0.76 1.26
CA TYR A 125 -17.73 -1.79 2.26
C TYR A 125 -16.98 -2.97 1.61
N PRO A 126 -15.69 -2.85 1.33
CA PRO A 126 -14.93 -3.89 0.65
C PRO A 126 -14.82 -5.17 1.49
N LYS A 127 -14.88 -6.33 0.83
CA LYS A 127 -14.66 -7.66 1.42
C LYS A 127 -13.36 -8.26 0.95
N THR A 128 -12.87 -7.81 -0.20
CA THR A 128 -11.63 -8.28 -0.82
C THR A 128 -10.78 -7.10 -1.25
N LEU A 129 -9.50 -7.15 -0.92
CA LEU A 129 -8.54 -6.09 -1.25
C LEU A 129 -7.26 -6.67 -1.86
N VAL A 130 -6.65 -5.92 -2.77
CA VAL A 130 -5.23 -6.07 -3.06
C VAL A 130 -4.47 -4.88 -2.48
N VAL A 131 -3.51 -5.17 -1.62
CA VAL A 131 -2.61 -4.17 -1.05
C VAL A 131 -1.40 -4.00 -1.95
N CYS A 132 -1.20 -2.78 -2.44
CA CYS A 132 0.00 -2.38 -3.17
C CYS A 132 0.90 -1.57 -2.24
N SER A 133 2.08 -2.10 -1.95
CA SER A 133 3.04 -1.48 -1.04
C SER A 133 4.46 -1.87 -1.42
N MET A 134 5.44 -1.33 -0.73
CA MET A 134 6.81 -1.83 -0.82
C MET A 134 6.88 -3.28 -0.29
N PRO A 135 7.60 -4.19 -0.97
CA PRO A 135 7.69 -5.59 -0.56
C PRO A 135 7.97 -5.80 0.93
N PRO A 136 8.93 -5.12 1.57
CA PRO A 136 9.22 -5.31 2.98
C PRO A 136 8.06 -4.96 3.94
N LEU A 137 7.06 -4.23 3.47
CA LEU A 137 5.90 -3.81 4.27
C LEU A 137 4.68 -4.70 4.08
N LEU A 138 4.58 -5.46 2.99
CA LEU A 138 3.38 -6.22 2.64
C LEU A 138 2.93 -7.16 3.76
N ARG A 139 3.84 -7.95 4.30
CA ARG A 139 3.54 -8.87 5.41
C ARG A 139 2.97 -8.12 6.63
N ARG A 140 3.58 -7.01 7.01
CA ARG A 140 3.13 -6.19 8.14
C ARG A 140 1.74 -5.60 7.90
N VAL A 141 1.49 -5.09 6.70
CA VAL A 141 0.19 -4.52 6.33
C VAL A 141 -0.89 -5.60 6.35
N ARG A 142 -0.62 -6.77 5.74
CA ARG A 142 -1.55 -7.91 5.76
C ARG A 142 -1.87 -8.37 7.17
N ALA A 143 -0.86 -8.59 8.02
CA ALA A 143 -1.05 -8.96 9.42
C ALA A 143 -1.88 -7.92 10.20
N THR A 144 -1.76 -6.63 9.85
CA THR A 144 -2.58 -5.57 10.44
C THR A 144 -4.04 -5.71 10.01
N PHE A 145 -4.30 -5.99 8.73
CA PHE A 145 -5.66 -6.26 8.24
C PHE A 145 -6.27 -7.50 8.91
N GLU A 146 -5.55 -8.61 8.93
CA GLU A 146 -5.99 -9.87 9.55
C GLU A 146 -6.40 -9.68 11.02
N LYS A 147 -5.68 -8.82 11.72
CA LYS A 147 -5.97 -8.52 13.14
C LYS A 147 -7.15 -7.56 13.31
N GLN A 148 -7.27 -6.52 12.47
CA GLN A 148 -8.26 -5.45 12.64
C GLN A 148 -9.57 -5.71 11.90
N PHE A 149 -9.51 -6.41 10.77
CA PHE A 149 -10.61 -6.70 9.86
C PHE A 149 -10.52 -8.13 9.34
N PRO A 150 -10.68 -9.14 10.23
CA PRO A 150 -10.54 -10.56 9.86
C PRO A 150 -11.56 -11.01 8.80
N GLU A 151 -12.64 -10.23 8.59
CA GLU A 151 -13.63 -10.46 7.56
C GLU A 151 -13.23 -9.99 6.16
N ILE A 152 -12.12 -9.24 6.03
CA ILE A 152 -11.60 -8.76 4.74
C ILE A 152 -10.49 -9.68 4.27
N THR A 153 -10.65 -10.25 3.09
CA THR A 153 -9.59 -11.04 2.45
C THR A 153 -8.60 -10.11 1.74
N VAL A 154 -7.31 -10.25 2.05
CA VAL A 154 -6.25 -9.36 1.56
C VAL A 154 -5.20 -10.13 0.78
N TYR A 155 -4.93 -9.68 -0.44
CA TYR A 155 -3.83 -10.11 -1.30
C TYR A 155 -2.73 -9.04 -1.30
N GLY A 156 -1.45 -9.46 -1.34
CA GLY A 156 -0.32 -8.55 -1.51
C GLY A 156 0.12 -8.47 -2.97
N SER A 157 0.50 -7.29 -3.46
CA SER A 157 1.05 -7.11 -4.81
C SER A 157 1.99 -5.90 -4.91
#